data_0b19fae7c98b8c57dcc37f1a5b1f4df1
#
_entry.id   0b19fae7c98b8c57dcc37f1a5b1f4df1
#
_cell.length_a   1.000
_cell.length_b   1.000
_cell.length_c   1.000
_cell.angle_alpha   90.00
_cell.angle_beta   90.00
_cell.angle_gamma   90.00
#
_symmetry.space_group_name_H-M   'P 1'
#
loop_
_entity.id
_entity.type
_entity.pdbx_description
1 polymer ?
#
loop_
_entity_poly.entity_id
_entity_poly.type
_entity_poly.pdbx_seq_one_letter_code
_entity_poly.pdbx_strand_id
1 'polypeptide(L)'
;MRYYLDTNILIFLLQLSSDELSTEVSREIMDYSNLLFTSTVCVHELIHLFQIGKLPLKRNGKDADINEFAQWLSDMGITVNPVSIKHLQELASLPMFEDHRDPNDRLIVAQAISDKIPLVSSDRKFERYTKFGLKFLFNKR
;
A
#
# COMPACT_ATOMS: atom_id res chain seq x y z
N MET A 1 0.37 -16.88 -0.99
CA MET A 1 1.24 -15.68 -1.17
C MET A 1 0.88 -14.59 -0.19
N ARG A 2 1.80 -13.72 0.08
CA ARG A 2 1.58 -12.52 0.89
C ARG A 2 1.83 -11.30 0.01
N TYR A 3 1.08 -10.23 0.23
CA TYR A 3 1.24 -8.98 -0.51
C TYR A 3 1.13 -7.78 0.41
N TYR A 4 2.00 -6.78 0.20
CA TYR A 4 1.82 -5.44 0.75
C TYR A 4 1.07 -4.59 -0.27
N LEU A 5 0.03 -3.92 0.16
CA LEU A 5 -0.75 -3.01 -0.68
C LEU A 5 -0.34 -1.58 -0.39
N ASP A 6 0.10 -0.86 -1.43
CA ASP A 6 0.43 0.55 -1.34
C ASP A 6 -0.83 1.41 -1.20
N THR A 7 -0.66 2.66 -0.80
CA THR A 7 -1.78 3.58 -0.54
C THR A 7 -2.73 3.69 -1.72
N ASN A 8 -2.22 3.78 -2.96
CA ASN A 8 -3.10 3.90 -4.14
C ASN A 8 -4.00 2.67 -4.32
N ILE A 9 -3.50 1.48 -4.00
CA ILE A 9 -4.31 0.26 -4.07
C ILE A 9 -5.39 0.28 -2.98
N LEU A 10 -5.04 0.72 -1.77
CA LEU A 10 -6.02 0.86 -0.69
C LEU A 10 -7.15 1.82 -1.08
N ILE A 11 -6.79 2.94 -1.71
CA ILE A 11 -7.78 3.94 -2.16
C ILE A 11 -8.75 3.32 -3.17
N PHE A 12 -8.24 2.58 -4.16
CA PHE A 12 -9.09 1.94 -5.15
C PHE A 12 -10.07 0.96 -4.50
N LEU A 13 -9.61 0.19 -3.52
CA LEU A 13 -10.47 -0.76 -2.80
C LEU A 13 -11.51 -0.02 -1.95
N LEU A 14 -11.12 1.03 -1.24
CA LEU A 14 -12.02 1.80 -0.39
C LEU A 14 -13.08 2.55 -1.17
N GLN A 15 -12.74 3.04 -2.36
CA GLN A 15 -13.67 3.78 -3.23
C GLN A 15 -14.46 2.84 -4.15
N LEU A 16 -14.29 1.53 -4.01
CA LEU A 16 -14.93 0.52 -4.86
C LEU A 16 -14.62 0.74 -6.34
N SER A 17 -13.41 1.22 -6.63
CA SER A 17 -12.93 1.52 -7.99
C SER A 17 -12.17 0.32 -8.55
N SER A 18 -12.85 -0.84 -8.64
CA SER A 18 -12.23 -2.09 -9.08
C SER A 18 -11.72 -2.04 -10.53
N ASP A 19 -12.25 -1.14 -11.36
CA ASP A 19 -11.79 -0.88 -12.71
C ASP A 19 -10.40 -0.25 -12.77
N GLU A 20 -9.93 0.32 -11.67
CA GLU A 20 -8.56 0.84 -11.54
C GLU A 20 -7.54 -0.25 -11.25
N LEU A 21 -7.99 -1.46 -10.95
CA LEU A 21 -7.12 -2.60 -10.71
C LEU A 21 -6.97 -3.43 -11.99
N SER A 22 -5.73 -3.81 -12.31
CA SER A 22 -5.49 -4.72 -13.43
C SER A 22 -6.12 -6.09 -13.14
N THR A 23 -6.36 -6.86 -14.19
CA THR A 23 -6.89 -8.22 -14.05
C THR A 23 -5.99 -9.08 -13.16
N GLU A 24 -4.68 -8.96 -13.34
CA GLU A 24 -3.70 -9.72 -12.55
C GLU A 24 -3.78 -9.34 -11.07
N VAL A 25 -3.74 -8.04 -10.76
CA VAL A 25 -3.80 -7.55 -9.38
C VAL A 25 -5.12 -7.91 -8.73
N SER A 26 -6.24 -7.72 -9.45
CA SER A 26 -7.56 -8.05 -8.95
C SER A 26 -7.66 -9.54 -8.59
N ARG A 27 -7.13 -10.42 -9.44
CA ARG A 27 -7.13 -11.85 -9.20
C ARG A 27 -6.35 -12.20 -7.93
N GLU A 28 -5.18 -11.59 -7.73
CA GLU A 28 -4.36 -11.86 -6.55
C GLU A 28 -5.03 -11.35 -5.26
N ILE A 29 -5.67 -10.19 -5.31
CA ILE A 29 -6.37 -9.63 -4.15
C ILE A 29 -7.60 -10.46 -3.78
N MET A 30 -8.33 -10.96 -4.77
CA MET A 30 -9.56 -11.73 -4.55
C MET A 30 -9.31 -13.19 -4.21
N ASP A 31 -8.08 -13.67 -4.29
CA ASP A 31 -7.73 -15.04 -3.95
C ASP A 31 -7.62 -15.19 -2.43
N TYR A 32 -8.55 -15.94 -1.83
CA TYR A 32 -8.61 -16.14 -0.38
C TYR A 32 -7.39 -16.89 0.18
N SER A 33 -6.61 -17.56 -0.66
CA SER A 33 -5.37 -18.20 -0.20
C SER A 33 -4.24 -17.21 0.02
N ASN A 34 -4.37 -15.98 -0.48
CA ASN A 34 -3.38 -14.92 -0.29
C ASN A 34 -3.67 -14.12 0.96
N LEU A 35 -2.60 -13.72 1.64
CA LEU A 35 -2.68 -12.83 2.80
C LEU A 35 -2.34 -11.41 2.37
N LEU A 36 -3.21 -10.47 2.73
CA LEU A 36 -3.05 -9.06 2.36
C LEU A 36 -2.62 -8.24 3.56
N PHE A 37 -1.60 -7.41 3.34
CA PHE A 37 -1.05 -6.51 4.34
C PHE A 37 -0.95 -5.10 3.79
N THR A 38 -0.88 -4.14 4.68
CA THR A 38 -0.43 -2.80 4.37
C THR A 38 0.45 -2.30 5.51
N SER A 39 1.08 -1.16 5.31
CA SER A 39 1.97 -0.57 6.31
C SER A 39 1.25 0.54 7.09
N THR A 40 1.70 0.77 8.33
CA THR A 40 1.32 1.98 9.07
C THR A 40 1.66 3.25 8.29
N VAL A 41 2.70 3.23 7.43
CA VAL A 41 3.03 4.35 6.53
C VAL A 41 1.88 4.65 5.58
N CYS A 42 1.31 3.61 4.97
CA CYS A 42 0.20 3.77 4.02
C CYS A 42 -1.07 4.23 4.72
N VAL A 43 -1.32 3.73 5.92
CA VAL A 43 -2.48 4.17 6.73
C VAL A 43 -2.33 5.63 7.13
N HIS A 44 -1.14 6.05 7.54
CA HIS A 44 -0.86 7.44 7.85
C HIS A 44 -1.14 8.35 6.66
N GLU A 45 -0.68 7.96 5.48
CA GLU A 45 -0.90 8.70 4.24
C GLU A 45 -2.39 8.76 3.89
N LEU A 46 -3.10 7.65 4.05
CA LEU A 46 -4.54 7.57 3.82
C LEU A 46 -5.31 8.56 4.72
N ILE A 47 -4.99 8.57 6.00
CA ILE A 47 -5.60 9.49 6.97
C ILE A 47 -5.32 10.94 6.58
N HIS A 48 -4.08 11.25 6.22
CA HIS A 48 -3.69 12.58 5.80
C HIS A 48 -4.49 13.05 4.58
N LEU A 49 -4.60 12.22 3.55
CA LEU A 49 -5.37 12.54 2.34
C LEU A 49 -6.85 12.79 2.66
N PHE A 50 -7.41 12.01 3.57
CA PHE A 50 -8.79 12.20 4.01
C PHE A 50 -8.94 13.55 4.72
N GLN A 51 -8.03 13.87 5.65
CA GLN A 51 -8.11 15.09 6.45
C GLN A 51 -7.95 16.38 5.63
N ILE A 52 -7.17 16.34 4.55
CA ILE A 52 -7.01 17.50 3.67
C ILE A 52 -8.07 17.57 2.56
N GLY A 53 -9.07 16.68 2.58
CA GLY A 53 -10.16 16.69 1.64
C GLY A 53 -9.84 16.13 0.25
N LYS A 54 -8.72 15.44 0.08
CA LYS A 54 -8.32 14.84 -1.20
C LYS A 54 -8.79 13.41 -1.38
N LEU A 55 -9.44 12.83 -0.38
CA LEU A 55 -9.95 11.47 -0.42
C LEU A 55 -11.37 11.44 0.12
N PRO A 56 -12.37 11.79 -0.72
CA PRO A 56 -13.77 11.66 -0.31
C PRO A 56 -14.15 10.18 -0.24
N LEU A 57 -14.63 9.76 0.91
CA LEU A 57 -15.12 8.40 1.11
C LEU A 57 -16.56 8.47 1.59
N LYS A 58 -17.43 7.66 0.99
CA LYS A 58 -18.83 7.55 1.41
C LYS A 58 -19.14 6.10 1.74
N ARG A 59 -19.87 5.92 2.84
CA ARG A 59 -20.38 4.63 3.26
C ARG A 59 -21.88 4.77 3.54
N ASN A 60 -22.68 3.90 2.91
CA ASN A 60 -24.14 3.93 3.07
C ASN A 60 -24.74 5.30 2.77
N GLY A 61 -24.22 5.99 1.76
CA GLY A 61 -24.72 7.31 1.34
C GLY A 61 -24.29 8.47 2.22
N LYS A 62 -23.48 8.23 3.25
CA LYS A 62 -22.99 9.27 4.17
C LYS A 62 -21.48 9.40 4.07
N ASP A 63 -20.96 10.56 4.50
CA ASP A 63 -19.52 10.74 4.60
C ASP A 63 -18.96 9.74 5.62
N ALA A 64 -17.86 9.08 5.24
CA ALA A 64 -17.22 8.10 6.09
C ALA A 64 -16.50 8.79 7.25
N ASP A 65 -16.52 8.15 8.42
CA ASP A 65 -15.74 8.59 9.57
C ASP A 65 -14.35 7.94 9.49
N ILE A 66 -13.31 8.77 9.40
CA ILE A 66 -11.94 8.29 9.30
C ILE A 66 -11.54 7.43 10.52
N ASN A 67 -12.20 7.61 11.65
CA ASN A 67 -11.92 6.78 12.83
C ASN A 67 -12.31 5.31 12.62
N GLU A 68 -13.09 5.02 11.60
CA GLU A 68 -13.50 3.65 11.26
C GLU A 68 -12.54 2.95 10.31
N PHE A 69 -11.43 3.59 9.90
CA PHE A 69 -10.53 3.05 8.90
C PHE A 69 -10.01 1.65 9.25
N ALA A 70 -9.73 1.42 10.52
CA ALA A 70 -9.20 0.12 10.97
C ALA A 70 -10.23 -0.99 10.75
N GLN A 71 -11.49 -0.70 10.98
CA GLN A 71 -12.56 -1.65 10.72
C GLN A 71 -12.74 -1.92 9.22
N TRP A 72 -12.63 -0.87 8.40
CA TRP A 72 -12.72 -1.04 6.94
C TRP A 72 -11.63 -1.97 6.41
N LEU A 73 -10.39 -1.77 6.85
CA LEU A 73 -9.27 -2.61 6.43
C LEU A 73 -9.47 -4.05 6.92
N SER A 74 -9.88 -4.22 8.16
CA SER A 74 -10.16 -5.54 8.73
C SER A 74 -11.27 -6.27 7.96
N ASP A 75 -12.35 -5.56 7.61
CA ASP A 75 -13.46 -6.12 6.83
C ASP A 75 -13.00 -6.61 5.45
N MET A 76 -12.00 -5.98 4.88
CA MET A 76 -11.40 -6.38 3.60
C MET A 76 -10.32 -7.46 3.75
N GLY A 77 -10.07 -7.93 4.95
CA GLY A 77 -9.03 -8.93 5.21
C GLY A 77 -7.61 -8.39 5.13
N ILE A 78 -7.43 -7.08 5.31
CA ILE A 78 -6.11 -6.44 5.23
C ILE A 78 -5.56 -6.24 6.64
N THR A 79 -4.36 -6.77 6.89
CA THR A 79 -3.64 -6.60 8.15
C THR A 79 -2.67 -5.44 8.04
N VAL A 80 -2.64 -4.56 9.04
CA VAL A 80 -1.71 -3.43 9.09
C VAL A 80 -0.46 -3.86 9.86
N ASN A 81 0.68 -3.85 9.19
CA ASN A 81 1.97 -4.17 9.79
C ASN A 81 2.71 -2.88 10.17
N PRO A 82 3.15 -2.74 11.43
CA PRO A 82 3.85 -1.54 11.86
C PRO A 82 5.28 -1.49 11.30
N VAL A 83 5.75 -0.28 11.07
CA VAL A 83 7.16 -0.02 10.76
C VAL A 83 7.98 -0.31 12.02
N SER A 84 9.07 -1.06 11.84
CA SER A 84 9.96 -1.45 12.93
C SER A 84 11.37 -0.92 12.70
N ILE A 85 12.24 -1.07 13.71
CA ILE A 85 13.65 -0.69 13.59
C ILE A 85 14.33 -1.46 12.46
N LYS A 86 13.96 -2.73 12.24
CA LYS A 86 14.49 -3.54 11.13
C LYS A 86 14.20 -2.87 9.78
N HIS A 87 13.01 -2.32 9.61
CA HIS A 87 12.63 -1.61 8.39
C HIS A 87 13.44 -0.32 8.20
N LEU A 88 13.69 0.41 9.28
CA LEU A 88 14.50 1.63 9.23
C LEU A 88 15.97 1.32 8.90
N GLN A 89 16.49 0.19 9.39
CA GLN A 89 17.83 -0.26 9.03
C GLN A 89 17.93 -0.55 7.54
N GLU A 90 16.92 -1.21 6.97
CA GLU A 90 16.86 -1.47 5.54
C GLU A 90 16.76 -0.16 4.75
N LEU A 91 15.96 0.79 5.22
CA LEU A 91 15.84 2.11 4.61
C LEU A 91 17.21 2.82 4.52
N ALA A 92 18.00 2.71 5.58
CA ALA A 92 19.33 3.34 5.61
C ALA A 92 20.28 2.78 4.55
N SER A 93 20.03 1.56 4.08
CA SER A 93 20.84 0.89 3.05
C SER A 93 20.35 1.14 1.64
N LEU A 94 19.15 1.72 1.46
CA LEU A 94 18.60 1.95 0.13
C LEU A 94 19.29 3.12 -0.56
N PRO A 95 19.56 3.01 -1.88
CA PRO A 95 20.12 4.16 -2.62
C PRO A 95 19.09 5.28 -2.71
N MET A 96 19.60 6.51 -2.85
CA MET A 96 18.78 7.70 -3.03
C MET A 96 18.71 8.05 -4.51
N PHE A 97 17.52 8.10 -5.08
CA PHE A 97 17.29 8.54 -6.47
C PHE A 97 16.74 9.95 -6.47
N GLU A 98 17.20 10.80 -7.38
CA GLU A 98 16.78 12.21 -7.44
C GLU A 98 15.28 12.36 -7.70
N ASP A 99 14.71 11.50 -8.52
CA ASP A 99 13.31 11.56 -8.91
C ASP A 99 12.40 10.68 -8.03
N HIS A 100 12.93 10.12 -6.95
CA HIS A 100 12.16 9.31 -6.01
C HIS A 100 12.66 9.50 -4.59
N ARG A 101 12.29 10.65 -4.01
CA ARG A 101 12.76 11.06 -2.69
C ARG A 101 11.69 11.05 -1.61
N ASP A 102 10.45 10.75 -1.96
CA ASP A 102 9.37 10.73 -0.98
C ASP A 102 9.73 9.77 0.15
N PRO A 103 9.82 10.25 1.41
CA PRO A 103 10.20 9.41 2.54
C PRO A 103 9.23 8.25 2.78
N ASN A 104 7.94 8.46 2.55
CA ASN A 104 6.92 7.43 2.75
C ASN A 104 7.07 6.31 1.72
N ASP A 105 7.30 6.67 0.45
CA ASP A 105 7.51 5.68 -0.61
C ASP A 105 8.75 4.84 -0.35
N ARG A 106 9.84 5.48 0.06
CA ARG A 106 11.07 4.77 0.35
C ARG A 106 10.92 3.85 1.56
N LEU A 107 10.14 4.25 2.54
CA LEU A 107 9.92 3.46 3.75
C LEU A 107 9.10 2.21 3.47
N ILE A 108 8.05 2.30 2.63
CA ILE A 108 7.27 1.10 2.27
C ILE A 108 8.12 0.12 1.45
N VAL A 109 9.00 0.62 0.59
CA VAL A 109 9.95 -0.23 -0.14
C VAL A 109 10.86 -0.97 0.84
N ALA A 110 11.44 -0.26 1.80
CA ALA A 110 12.33 -0.85 2.80
C ALA A 110 11.60 -1.92 3.62
N GLN A 111 10.37 -1.65 4.01
CA GLN A 111 9.55 -2.61 4.75
C GLN A 111 9.30 -3.89 3.93
N ALA A 112 8.91 -3.71 2.67
CA ALA A 112 8.62 -4.84 1.79
C ALA A 112 9.87 -5.70 1.51
N ILE A 113 11.01 -5.06 1.29
CA ILE A 113 12.30 -5.77 1.10
C ILE A 113 12.66 -6.55 2.36
N SER A 114 12.61 -5.88 3.51
CA SER A 114 12.99 -6.48 4.78
C SER A 114 12.11 -7.68 5.14
N ASP A 115 10.81 -7.57 4.90
CA ASP A 115 9.84 -8.63 5.21
C ASP A 115 9.75 -9.68 4.11
N LYS A 116 10.38 -9.44 2.96
CA LYS A 116 10.34 -10.33 1.78
C LYS A 116 8.91 -10.59 1.31
N ILE A 117 8.10 -9.54 1.33
CA ILE A 117 6.71 -9.57 0.88
C ILE A 117 6.59 -8.68 -0.36
N PRO A 118 6.04 -9.20 -1.47
CA PRO A 118 5.85 -8.38 -2.68
C PRO A 118 4.98 -7.15 -2.41
N LEU A 119 5.38 -6.02 -3.01
CA LEU A 119 4.63 -4.77 -2.95
C LEU A 119 3.76 -4.64 -4.19
N VAL A 120 2.49 -4.31 -4.00
CA VAL A 120 1.54 -4.02 -5.08
C VAL A 120 1.31 -2.53 -5.12
N SER A 121 1.55 -1.90 -6.27
CA SER A 121 1.35 -0.47 -6.44
C SER A 121 1.11 -0.11 -7.90
N SER A 122 0.44 1.01 -8.12
CA SER A 122 0.28 1.61 -9.45
C SER A 122 1.43 2.56 -9.82
N ASP A 123 2.39 2.76 -8.93
CA ASP A 123 3.55 3.63 -9.19
C ASP A 123 4.69 2.82 -9.80
N ARG A 124 4.92 3.05 -11.10
CA ARG A 124 5.97 2.36 -11.84
C ARG A 124 7.38 2.66 -11.32
N LYS A 125 7.56 3.75 -10.61
CA LYS A 125 8.88 4.15 -10.07
C LYS A 125 9.43 3.13 -9.08
N PHE A 126 8.58 2.34 -8.43
CA PHE A 126 9.03 1.29 -7.51
C PHE A 126 9.83 0.19 -8.21
N GLU A 127 9.67 0.01 -9.52
CA GLU A 127 10.38 -1.03 -10.26
C GLU A 127 11.90 -0.91 -10.15
N ARG A 128 12.43 0.30 -9.98
CA ARG A 128 13.88 0.54 -9.82
C ARG A 128 14.48 -0.16 -8.60
N TYR A 129 13.65 -0.47 -7.59
CA TYR A 129 14.11 -1.12 -6.36
C TYR A 129 14.18 -2.64 -6.49
N THR A 130 13.73 -3.22 -7.58
CA THR A 130 13.82 -4.68 -7.80
C THR A 130 15.26 -5.15 -7.80
N LYS A 131 16.20 -4.30 -8.20
CA LYS A 131 17.64 -4.57 -8.16
C LYS A 131 18.16 -4.71 -6.73
N PHE A 132 17.43 -4.19 -5.75
CA PHE A 132 17.81 -4.17 -4.34
C PHE A 132 16.98 -5.12 -3.50
N GLY A 133 16.26 -6.03 -4.16
CA GLY A 133 15.52 -7.08 -3.48
C GLY A 133 14.02 -6.89 -3.38
N LEU A 134 13.48 -5.77 -3.88
CA LEU A 134 12.02 -5.58 -3.90
C LEU A 134 11.38 -6.55 -4.88
N LYS A 135 10.38 -7.29 -4.40
CA LYS A 135 9.46 -8.02 -5.27
C LYS A 135 8.27 -7.09 -5.55
N PHE A 136 8.02 -6.81 -6.81
CA PHE A 136 7.06 -5.78 -7.19
C PHE A 136 6.02 -6.32 -8.15
N LEU A 137 4.74 -6.16 -7.79
CA LEU A 137 3.61 -6.43 -8.67
C LEU A 137 3.00 -5.09 -9.09
N PHE A 138 3.25 -4.70 -10.33
CA PHE A 138 2.77 -3.43 -10.86
C PHE A 138 1.28 -3.52 -11.22
N ASN A 139 0.48 -2.59 -10.71
CA ASN A 139 -0.92 -2.44 -11.09
C ASN A 139 -1.00 -1.53 -12.32
N LYS A 140 -1.17 -2.13 -13.48
CA LYS A 140 -1.31 -1.38 -14.73
C LYS A 140 -2.75 -0.90 -14.87
N ARG A 141 -2.93 0.39 -14.70
CA ARG A 141 -4.24 1.05 -14.80
C ARG A 141 -4.71 1.14 -16.25
#